data_8afe4da3eddbe67ea3d9ef4224f0fe7c
#
_entry.id   8afe4da3eddbe67ea3d9ef4224f0fe7c
#
_cell.length_a   1.000
_cell.length_b   1.000
_cell.length_c   1.000
_cell.angle_alpha   90.00
_cell.angle_beta   90.00
_cell.angle_gamma   90.00
#
_symmetry.space_group_name_H-M   'P 1'
#
loop_
_entity.id
_entity.type
_entity.pdbx_description
1 polymer ?
#
loop_
_entity_poly.entity_id
_entity_poly.type
_entity_poly.pdbx_seq_one_letter_code
_entity_poly.pdbx_strand_id
1 'polypeptide(L)'
;MTIAHHIREIGRGKDGARSLGRVQAHELMSEVLDGQVSDLEIGAFAIAMRIKGESIAELAGFLDAVHQRCLVVPTRRPTVVLPSYNGARKLPNLTALLALLLTQEGIDVLVHGPEHDAGRVTTAAIFRDLGLPFATDAAEIGHAWDRHEPVFMRTEALCPPLARLLDVRRVIGLRNSGHTIAKLLMPCHTVAALRIVNFTHPDYAALLHGFLGQIGANALLMRGTEGEPVADPRRDPKLDVYVGGELRADLSRAAQDGVLTALPLLPRSHDAATTALYIQSVVSGEKPAPPPLTRQVECLVRALAALAQPASNERSA
;
A
#
# COMPACT_ATOMS: atom_id res chain seq x y z
N MET A 1 0.40 5.31 -31.03
CA MET A 1 -0.62 6.38 -30.75
C MET A 1 0.05 7.45 -29.90
N THR A 2 -0.52 8.62 -29.76
CA THR A 2 0.07 9.71 -28.96
C THR A 2 -0.88 10.14 -27.86
N ILE A 3 -0.37 10.30 -26.62
CA ILE A 3 -1.14 10.81 -25.47
C ILE A 3 -1.22 12.34 -25.43
N ALA A 4 -0.79 13.03 -26.50
CA ALA A 4 -0.73 14.49 -26.56
C ALA A 4 -2.09 15.16 -26.27
N HIS A 5 -3.20 14.53 -26.63
CA HIS A 5 -4.54 15.07 -26.37
C HIS A 5 -4.87 15.03 -24.85
N HIS A 6 -4.46 14.00 -24.12
CA HIS A 6 -4.59 13.93 -22.67
C HIS A 6 -3.63 14.92 -21.98
N ILE A 7 -2.37 15.00 -22.47
CA ILE A 7 -1.39 15.98 -21.95
C ILE A 7 -1.91 17.40 -22.07
N ARG A 8 -2.58 17.75 -23.18
CA ARG A 8 -3.20 19.08 -23.35
C ARG A 8 -4.27 19.40 -22.31
N GLU A 9 -5.03 18.40 -21.81
CA GLU A 9 -6.03 18.63 -20.76
C GLU A 9 -5.38 18.79 -19.38
N ILE A 10 -4.47 17.89 -19.00
CA ILE A 10 -3.83 17.89 -17.68
C ILE A 10 -2.71 18.91 -17.54
N GLY A 11 -2.14 19.41 -18.65
CA GLY A 11 -0.95 20.27 -18.68
C GLY A 11 -1.22 21.74 -18.97
N ARG A 12 -2.45 22.25 -18.89
CA ARG A 12 -2.83 23.65 -19.20
C ARG A 12 -2.33 24.71 -18.22
N GLY A 13 -1.35 24.39 -17.38
CA GLY A 13 -0.86 25.26 -16.30
C GLY A 13 -1.69 25.11 -15.03
N LYS A 14 -1.29 25.84 -13.99
CA LYS A 14 -1.80 25.65 -12.62
C LYS A 14 -3.31 25.83 -12.50
N ASP A 15 -3.86 26.85 -13.19
CA ASP A 15 -5.27 27.22 -13.06
C ASP A 15 -6.13 26.71 -14.23
N GLY A 16 -5.50 26.24 -15.31
CA GLY A 16 -6.17 25.75 -16.51
C GLY A 16 -6.22 24.23 -16.66
N ALA A 17 -5.46 23.52 -15.86
CA ALA A 17 -5.41 22.07 -15.91
C ALA A 17 -6.75 21.45 -15.53
N ARG A 18 -7.18 20.44 -16.31
CA ARG A 18 -8.44 19.73 -16.09
C ARG A 18 -8.16 18.29 -15.72
N SER A 19 -9.01 17.74 -14.86
CA SER A 19 -8.97 16.32 -14.54
C SER A 19 -9.60 15.50 -15.65
N LEU A 20 -9.00 14.33 -15.91
CA LEU A 20 -9.56 13.34 -16.81
C LEU A 20 -10.70 12.56 -16.12
N GLY A 21 -11.69 12.14 -16.90
CA GLY A 21 -12.65 11.14 -16.45
C GLY A 21 -11.98 9.76 -16.30
N ARG A 22 -12.62 8.83 -15.54
CA ARG A 22 -12.06 7.49 -15.25
C ARG A 22 -11.67 6.73 -16.53
N VAL A 23 -12.50 6.78 -17.57
CA VAL A 23 -12.22 6.10 -18.86
C VAL A 23 -10.99 6.71 -19.54
N GLN A 24 -10.90 8.04 -19.65
CA GLN A 24 -9.75 8.72 -20.25
C GLN A 24 -8.45 8.48 -19.46
N ALA A 25 -8.54 8.46 -18.13
CA ALA A 25 -7.42 8.15 -17.27
C ALA A 25 -6.94 6.70 -17.44
N HIS A 26 -7.89 5.76 -17.57
CA HIS A 26 -7.58 4.37 -17.89
C HIS A 26 -6.86 4.23 -19.24
N GLU A 27 -7.36 4.90 -20.28
CA GLU A 27 -6.75 4.90 -21.62
C GLU A 27 -5.33 5.45 -21.57
N LEU A 28 -5.14 6.65 -21.00
CA LEU A 28 -3.83 7.28 -20.85
C LEU A 28 -2.84 6.36 -20.12
N MET A 29 -3.23 5.80 -18.97
CA MET A 29 -2.34 4.94 -18.19
C MET A 29 -2.06 3.63 -18.93
N SER A 30 -3.02 3.08 -19.66
CA SER A 30 -2.82 1.88 -20.48
C SER A 30 -1.76 2.10 -21.55
N GLU A 31 -1.82 3.19 -22.31
CA GLU A 31 -0.83 3.52 -23.34
C GLU A 31 0.58 3.70 -22.74
N VAL A 32 0.67 4.33 -21.55
CA VAL A 32 1.94 4.48 -20.82
C VAL A 32 2.50 3.13 -20.38
N LEU A 33 1.66 2.26 -19.79
CA LEU A 33 2.10 0.96 -19.28
C LEU A 33 2.48 -0.01 -20.40
N ASP A 34 1.80 0.06 -21.54
CA ASP A 34 2.06 -0.79 -22.72
C ASP A 34 3.26 -0.33 -23.55
N GLY A 35 3.90 0.79 -23.13
CA GLY A 35 5.06 1.33 -23.84
C GLY A 35 4.74 1.91 -25.21
N GLN A 36 3.50 2.33 -25.43
CA GLN A 36 3.04 2.89 -26.71
C GLN A 36 3.28 4.41 -26.80
N VAL A 37 3.99 4.96 -25.85
CA VAL A 37 4.32 6.39 -25.73
C VAL A 37 5.82 6.60 -25.68
N SER A 38 6.27 7.76 -26.15
CA SER A 38 7.69 8.14 -26.10
C SER A 38 8.10 8.57 -24.68
N ASP A 39 9.41 8.52 -24.40
CA ASP A 39 9.97 8.99 -23.12
C ASP A 39 9.64 10.47 -22.86
N LEU A 40 9.55 11.29 -23.93
CA LEU A 40 9.14 12.69 -23.84
C LEU A 40 7.69 12.83 -23.35
N GLU A 41 6.78 12.00 -23.85
CA GLU A 41 5.38 11.97 -23.42
C GLU A 41 5.24 11.46 -21.99
N ILE A 42 6.01 10.43 -21.59
CA ILE A 42 6.04 9.94 -20.20
C ILE A 42 6.52 11.06 -19.27
N GLY A 43 7.59 11.76 -19.62
CA GLY A 43 8.11 12.90 -18.85
C GLY A 43 7.08 14.02 -18.72
N ALA A 44 6.42 14.40 -19.82
CA ALA A 44 5.37 15.41 -19.83
C ALA A 44 4.16 15.01 -18.96
N PHE A 45 3.69 13.78 -19.09
CA PHE A 45 2.64 13.19 -18.24
C PHE A 45 3.02 13.25 -16.76
N ALA A 46 4.22 12.77 -16.41
CA ALA A 46 4.68 12.72 -15.02
C ALA A 46 4.74 14.12 -14.37
N ILE A 47 5.24 15.12 -15.08
CA ILE A 47 5.34 16.50 -14.58
C ILE A 47 3.97 17.16 -14.52
N ALA A 48 3.13 17.01 -15.55
CA ALA A 48 1.78 17.59 -15.57
C ALA A 48 0.95 17.07 -14.39
N MET A 49 0.93 15.77 -14.17
CA MET A 49 0.22 15.17 -13.03
C MET A 49 0.81 15.59 -11.68
N ARG A 50 2.13 15.72 -11.59
CA ARG A 50 2.80 16.18 -10.35
C ARG A 50 2.40 17.59 -9.95
N ILE A 51 2.20 18.47 -10.92
CA ILE A 51 1.80 19.88 -10.70
C ILE A 51 0.30 19.97 -10.40
N LYS A 52 -0.52 19.26 -11.17
CA LYS A 52 -1.98 19.26 -11.05
C LYS A 52 -2.49 18.50 -9.80
N GLY A 53 -1.87 17.39 -9.47
CA GLY A 53 -2.39 16.38 -8.56
C GLY A 53 -3.44 15.47 -9.22
N GLU A 54 -3.64 14.28 -8.68
CA GLU A 54 -4.65 13.33 -9.16
C GLU A 54 -6.04 13.66 -8.59
N SER A 55 -7.08 13.49 -9.41
CA SER A 55 -8.47 13.42 -8.96
C SER A 55 -8.86 11.98 -8.60
N ILE A 56 -9.99 11.81 -7.91
CA ILE A 56 -10.53 10.48 -7.58
C ILE A 56 -10.79 9.66 -8.86
N ALA A 57 -11.36 10.28 -9.89
CA ALA A 57 -11.64 9.61 -11.16
C ALA A 57 -10.35 9.17 -11.88
N GLU A 58 -9.31 10.00 -11.84
CA GLU A 58 -7.99 9.66 -12.40
C GLU A 58 -7.32 8.53 -11.62
N LEU A 59 -7.34 8.56 -10.28
CA LEU A 59 -6.82 7.47 -9.46
C LEU A 59 -7.53 6.15 -9.77
N ALA A 60 -8.86 6.17 -9.92
CA ALA A 60 -9.64 4.99 -10.24
C ALA A 60 -9.27 4.45 -11.64
N GLY A 61 -9.22 5.30 -12.67
CA GLY A 61 -8.85 4.88 -14.02
C GLY A 61 -7.41 4.36 -14.12
N PHE A 62 -6.47 5.02 -13.45
CA PHE A 62 -5.07 4.58 -13.40
C PHE A 62 -4.94 3.23 -12.68
N LEU A 63 -5.66 3.04 -11.56
CA LEU A 63 -5.64 1.78 -10.83
C LEU A 63 -6.25 0.63 -11.65
N ASP A 64 -7.35 0.88 -12.36
CA ASP A 64 -7.98 -0.11 -13.26
C ASP A 64 -6.98 -0.57 -14.33
N ALA A 65 -6.27 0.36 -14.98
CA ALA A 65 -5.29 0.04 -16.01
C ALA A 65 -4.10 -0.79 -15.46
N VAL A 66 -3.65 -0.46 -14.24
CA VAL A 66 -2.56 -1.19 -13.58
C VAL A 66 -3.03 -2.59 -13.16
N HIS A 67 -4.23 -2.73 -12.56
CA HIS A 67 -4.76 -4.03 -12.13
C HIS A 67 -4.90 -5.02 -13.30
N GLN A 68 -5.26 -4.55 -14.50
CA GLN A 68 -5.33 -5.41 -15.69
C GLN A 68 -3.98 -6.01 -16.12
N ARG A 69 -2.87 -5.47 -15.59
CA ARG A 69 -1.49 -5.86 -15.92
C ARG A 69 -0.73 -6.44 -14.72
N CYS A 70 -1.39 -6.51 -13.57
CA CYS A 70 -0.83 -7.13 -12.38
C CYS A 70 -1.06 -8.63 -12.36
N LEU A 71 -0.16 -9.34 -11.70
CA LEU A 71 -0.39 -10.72 -11.30
C LEU A 71 -1.63 -10.78 -10.40
N VAL A 72 -2.55 -11.69 -10.70
CA VAL A 72 -3.68 -12.02 -9.83
C VAL A 72 -3.25 -13.07 -8.82
N VAL A 73 -3.43 -12.76 -7.53
CA VAL A 73 -3.07 -13.64 -6.42
C VAL A 73 -4.33 -14.31 -5.87
N PRO A 74 -4.50 -15.63 -6.09
CA PRO A 74 -5.64 -16.36 -5.52
C PRO A 74 -5.47 -16.47 -4.00
N THR A 75 -6.55 -16.21 -3.27
CA THR A 75 -6.56 -16.32 -1.80
C THR A 75 -7.62 -17.33 -1.35
N ARG A 76 -7.32 -18.06 -0.29
CA ARG A 76 -8.22 -19.07 0.31
C ARG A 76 -8.58 -18.72 1.75
N ARG A 77 -7.81 -17.86 2.38
CA ARG A 77 -7.94 -17.42 3.78
C ARG A 77 -8.05 -15.89 3.85
N PRO A 78 -8.45 -15.33 4.99
CA PRO A 78 -8.38 -13.89 5.22
C PRO A 78 -6.97 -13.36 4.92
N THR A 79 -6.89 -12.32 4.10
CA THR A 79 -5.62 -11.85 3.55
C THR A 79 -5.45 -10.34 3.76
N VAL A 80 -4.25 -9.92 4.17
CA VAL A 80 -3.84 -8.51 4.23
C VAL A 80 -2.77 -8.23 3.20
N VAL A 81 -2.96 -7.16 2.42
CA VAL A 81 -1.98 -6.65 1.46
C VAL A 81 -1.31 -5.40 2.03
N LEU A 82 0.02 -5.41 2.08
CA LEU A 82 0.88 -4.35 2.61
C LEU A 82 1.73 -3.72 1.50
N PRO A 83 1.25 -2.62 0.85
CA PRO A 83 2.05 -1.90 -0.16
C PRO A 83 3.18 -1.10 0.50
N SER A 84 4.43 -1.55 0.38
CA SER A 84 5.62 -0.96 1.00
C SER A 84 6.52 -0.33 -0.06
N TYR A 85 6.37 0.98 -0.30
CA TYR A 85 7.02 1.70 -1.40
C TYR A 85 7.90 2.87 -0.98
N ASN A 86 8.01 3.14 0.31
CA ASN A 86 8.78 4.27 0.78
C ASN A 86 10.13 3.87 1.38
N GLY A 87 10.15 2.83 2.18
CA GLY A 87 11.28 2.52 3.06
C GLY A 87 11.45 3.56 4.19
N ALA A 88 12.27 3.26 5.16
CA ALA A 88 12.52 4.09 6.33
C ALA A 88 13.90 4.77 6.30
N ARG A 89 14.02 5.97 6.93
CA ARG A 89 15.26 6.74 7.07
C ARG A 89 15.58 7.16 8.49
N LYS A 90 14.55 7.40 9.29
CA LYS A 90 14.65 7.98 10.63
C LYS A 90 14.18 7.05 11.73
N LEU A 91 13.28 6.16 11.39
CA LEU A 91 12.70 5.16 12.28
C LEU A 91 12.94 3.76 11.72
N PRO A 92 12.96 2.73 12.55
CA PRO A 92 12.99 1.35 12.05
C PRO A 92 11.75 1.09 11.20
N ASN A 93 11.92 0.39 10.08
CA ASN A 93 10.80 -0.05 9.25
C ASN A 93 10.17 -1.31 9.87
N LEU A 94 9.08 -1.16 10.57
CA LEU A 94 8.40 -2.26 11.26
C LEU A 94 7.30 -2.94 10.41
N THR A 95 7.27 -2.73 9.11
CA THR A 95 6.30 -3.39 8.22
C THR A 95 6.46 -4.92 8.25
N ALA A 96 7.69 -5.42 8.32
CA ALA A 96 7.94 -6.86 8.45
C ALA A 96 7.46 -7.42 9.80
N LEU A 97 7.59 -6.65 10.89
CA LEU A 97 7.01 -7.02 12.18
C LEU A 97 5.48 -7.12 12.11
N LEU A 98 4.83 -6.11 11.52
CA LEU A 98 3.37 -6.14 11.32
C LEU A 98 2.94 -7.37 10.51
N ALA A 99 3.67 -7.71 9.46
CA ALA A 99 3.39 -8.89 8.63
C ALA A 99 3.47 -10.19 9.45
N LEU A 100 4.50 -10.35 10.28
CA LEU A 100 4.68 -11.54 11.14
C LEU A 100 3.61 -11.62 12.23
N LEU A 101 3.27 -10.50 12.88
CA LEU A 101 2.20 -10.47 13.89
C LEU A 101 0.84 -10.84 13.29
N LEU A 102 0.52 -10.38 12.09
CA LEU A 102 -0.71 -10.78 11.39
C LEU A 102 -0.71 -12.27 11.04
N THR A 103 0.43 -12.80 10.63
CA THR A 103 0.56 -14.25 10.34
C THR A 103 0.39 -15.11 11.60
N GLN A 104 0.82 -14.63 12.76
CA GLN A 104 0.55 -15.32 14.06
C GLN A 104 -0.95 -15.37 14.38
N GLU A 105 -1.74 -14.41 13.88
CA GLU A 105 -3.22 -14.41 13.98
C GLU A 105 -3.89 -15.28 12.90
N GLY A 106 -3.13 -16.05 12.12
CA GLY A 106 -3.65 -16.93 11.06
C GLY A 106 -4.06 -16.21 9.78
N ILE A 107 -3.59 -14.99 9.57
CA ILE A 107 -3.88 -14.17 8.40
C ILE A 107 -2.77 -14.34 7.36
N ASP A 108 -3.14 -14.59 6.09
CA ASP A 108 -2.21 -14.58 4.98
C ASP A 108 -1.76 -13.14 4.68
N VAL A 109 -0.46 -12.91 4.53
CA VAL A 109 0.07 -11.56 4.31
C VAL A 109 0.91 -11.52 3.05
N LEU A 110 0.53 -10.61 2.13
CA LEU A 110 1.32 -10.24 0.97
C LEU A 110 1.90 -8.85 1.16
N VAL A 111 3.22 -8.75 1.22
CA VAL A 111 3.94 -7.48 1.15
C VAL A 111 4.46 -7.29 -0.26
N HIS A 112 4.28 -6.12 -0.84
CA HIS A 112 4.86 -5.83 -2.15
C HIS A 112 5.49 -4.45 -2.22
N GLY A 113 6.53 -4.31 -3.05
CA GLY A 113 7.26 -3.06 -3.18
C GLY A 113 8.59 -3.21 -3.92
N PRO A 114 9.41 -2.14 -3.96
CA PRO A 114 10.75 -2.21 -4.52
C PRO A 114 11.69 -3.01 -3.62
N GLU A 115 12.61 -3.73 -4.23
CA GLU A 115 13.64 -4.47 -3.50
C GLU A 115 14.69 -3.53 -2.90
N HIS A 116 15.06 -2.47 -3.62
CA HIS A 116 16.12 -1.55 -3.23
C HIS A 116 15.68 -0.08 -3.31
N ASP A 117 16.21 0.74 -2.42
CA ASP A 117 16.18 2.21 -2.49
C ASP A 117 17.56 2.76 -2.07
N ALA A 118 18.07 3.75 -2.77
CA ALA A 118 19.44 4.27 -2.56
C ALA A 118 19.64 4.99 -1.21
N GLY A 119 18.57 5.42 -0.54
CA GLY A 119 18.66 6.21 0.68
C GLY A 119 17.75 5.76 1.80
N ARG A 120 17.11 4.58 1.66
CA ARG A 120 16.13 4.10 2.61
C ARG A 120 16.23 2.60 2.84
N VAL A 121 15.90 2.17 4.04
CA VAL A 121 15.80 0.75 4.40
C VAL A 121 14.44 0.23 3.93
N THR A 122 14.45 -0.62 2.91
CA THR A 122 13.22 -1.22 2.35
C THR A 122 12.74 -2.38 3.23
N THR A 123 11.47 -2.69 3.17
CA THR A 123 10.92 -3.91 3.81
C THR A 123 11.53 -5.17 3.21
N ALA A 124 11.85 -5.17 1.92
CA ALA A 124 12.55 -6.26 1.26
C ALA A 124 13.92 -6.57 1.89
N ALA A 125 14.70 -5.53 2.24
CA ALA A 125 15.99 -5.73 2.91
C ALA A 125 15.81 -6.44 4.27
N ILE A 126 14.79 -6.05 5.05
CA ILE A 126 14.48 -6.66 6.34
C ILE A 126 13.95 -8.09 6.16
N PHE A 127 13.10 -8.36 5.16
CA PHE A 127 12.64 -9.72 4.83
C PHE A 127 13.82 -10.65 4.53
N ARG A 128 14.82 -10.15 3.79
CA ARG A 128 16.04 -10.91 3.49
C ARG A 128 16.82 -11.25 4.76
N ASP A 129 17.02 -10.28 5.63
CA ASP A 129 17.76 -10.47 6.89
C ASP A 129 17.02 -11.36 7.89
N LEU A 130 15.69 -11.44 7.79
CA LEU A 130 14.85 -12.37 8.55
C LEU A 130 14.79 -13.77 7.93
N GLY A 131 15.27 -13.97 6.71
CA GLY A 131 15.13 -15.22 5.96
C GLY A 131 13.70 -15.51 5.50
N LEU A 132 12.85 -14.48 5.40
CA LEU A 132 11.46 -14.61 4.96
C LEU A 132 11.35 -14.79 3.44
N PRO A 133 10.31 -15.48 2.94
CA PRO A 133 10.19 -15.82 1.53
C PRO A 133 9.95 -14.62 0.62
N PHE A 134 10.53 -14.70 -0.57
CA PHE A 134 10.23 -13.86 -1.72
C PHE A 134 9.52 -14.72 -2.76
N ALA A 135 8.49 -14.15 -3.41
CA ALA A 135 7.76 -14.82 -4.47
C ALA A 135 7.91 -14.07 -5.79
N THR A 136 7.91 -14.84 -6.88
CA THR A 136 7.92 -14.35 -8.26
C THR A 136 6.62 -14.67 -8.99
N ASP A 137 5.82 -15.58 -8.45
CA ASP A 137 4.53 -15.99 -8.97
C ASP A 137 3.50 -16.32 -7.87
N ALA A 138 2.28 -16.63 -8.27
CA ALA A 138 1.18 -16.93 -7.35
C ALA A 138 1.34 -18.29 -6.63
N ALA A 139 2.03 -19.25 -7.22
CA ALA A 139 2.25 -20.56 -6.60
C ALA A 139 3.24 -20.44 -5.43
N GLU A 140 4.32 -19.69 -5.60
CA GLU A 140 5.28 -19.41 -4.52
C GLU A 140 4.64 -18.65 -3.36
N ILE A 141 3.70 -17.73 -3.63
CA ILE A 141 2.89 -17.06 -2.60
C ILE A 141 2.08 -18.10 -1.84
N GLY A 142 1.36 -18.98 -2.55
CA GLY A 142 0.56 -20.04 -1.94
C GLY A 142 1.40 -20.96 -1.05
N HIS A 143 2.58 -21.36 -1.50
CA HIS A 143 3.51 -22.20 -0.72
C HIS A 143 4.01 -21.51 0.56
N ALA A 144 4.27 -20.19 0.52
CA ALA A 144 4.64 -19.45 1.73
C ALA A 144 3.48 -19.40 2.74
N TRP A 145 2.28 -19.11 2.27
CA TRP A 145 1.08 -19.06 3.10
C TRP A 145 0.71 -20.43 3.70
N ASP A 146 0.93 -21.53 2.98
CA ASP A 146 0.72 -22.89 3.51
C ASP A 146 1.70 -23.24 4.64
N ARG A 147 2.85 -22.54 4.71
CA ARG A 147 3.80 -22.62 5.85
C ARG A 147 3.55 -21.57 6.93
N HIS A 148 2.45 -20.82 6.84
CA HIS A 148 2.14 -19.69 7.74
C HIS A 148 3.25 -18.63 7.78
N GLU A 149 3.80 -18.29 6.63
CA GLU A 149 4.82 -17.25 6.47
C GLU A 149 4.27 -16.05 5.66
N PRO A 150 4.56 -14.79 6.08
CA PRO A 150 4.30 -13.65 5.22
C PRO A 150 5.26 -13.70 4.03
N VAL A 151 4.82 -13.21 2.88
CA VAL A 151 5.62 -13.27 1.65
C VAL A 151 5.82 -11.89 1.06
N PHE A 152 7.03 -11.64 0.53
CA PHE A 152 7.35 -10.42 -0.21
C PHE A 152 7.35 -10.68 -1.72
N MET A 153 6.67 -9.81 -2.47
CA MET A 153 6.71 -9.82 -3.94
C MET A 153 7.25 -8.49 -4.46
N ARG A 154 8.29 -8.57 -5.29
CA ARG A 154 8.85 -7.38 -5.93
C ARG A 154 7.87 -6.79 -6.93
N THR A 155 7.90 -5.46 -7.07
CA THR A 155 7.04 -4.76 -8.04
C THR A 155 7.24 -5.26 -9.46
N GLU A 156 8.48 -5.60 -9.81
CA GLU A 156 8.86 -6.13 -11.12
C GLU A 156 8.20 -7.49 -11.43
N ALA A 157 7.96 -8.31 -10.40
CA ALA A 157 7.24 -9.57 -10.55
C ALA A 157 5.72 -9.36 -10.50
N LEU A 158 5.24 -8.47 -9.61
CA LEU A 158 3.81 -8.19 -9.44
C LEU A 158 3.21 -7.49 -10.67
N CYS A 159 3.89 -6.46 -11.17
CA CYS A 159 3.42 -5.64 -12.29
C CYS A 159 4.61 -5.00 -13.03
N PRO A 160 5.25 -5.73 -13.97
CA PRO A 160 6.43 -5.24 -14.70
C PRO A 160 6.23 -3.88 -15.37
N PRO A 161 5.08 -3.56 -16.01
CA PRO A 161 4.86 -2.25 -16.59
C PRO A 161 4.86 -1.12 -15.56
N LEU A 162 4.27 -1.35 -14.39
CA LEU A 162 4.28 -0.36 -13.31
C LEU A 162 5.70 -0.15 -12.77
N ALA A 163 6.50 -1.22 -12.64
CA ALA A 163 7.89 -1.09 -12.21
C ALA A 163 8.69 -0.18 -13.14
N ARG A 164 8.52 -0.31 -14.48
CA ARG A 164 9.13 0.61 -15.46
C ARG A 164 8.69 2.06 -15.25
N LEU A 165 7.40 2.31 -15.01
CA LEU A 165 6.90 3.66 -14.76
C LEU A 165 7.46 4.25 -13.45
N LEU A 166 7.66 3.44 -12.41
CA LEU A 166 8.29 3.89 -11.16
C LEU A 166 9.75 4.26 -11.39
N ASP A 167 10.47 3.54 -12.24
CA ASP A 167 11.89 3.78 -12.57
C ASP A 167 12.12 5.10 -13.33
N VAL A 168 11.11 5.66 -13.97
CA VAL A 168 11.18 7.02 -14.57
C VAL A 168 11.66 8.05 -13.55
N ARG A 169 11.39 7.85 -12.25
CA ARG A 169 11.92 8.68 -11.17
C ARG A 169 13.46 8.80 -11.20
N ARG A 170 14.17 7.78 -11.63
CA ARG A 170 15.65 7.79 -11.68
C ARG A 170 16.17 8.79 -12.72
N VAL A 171 15.37 9.06 -13.76
CA VAL A 171 15.69 9.99 -14.83
C VAL A 171 15.24 11.42 -14.46
N ILE A 172 13.97 11.59 -14.07
CA ILE A 172 13.39 12.92 -13.85
C ILE A 172 13.57 13.43 -12.40
N GLY A 173 14.08 12.62 -11.46
CA GLY A 173 14.30 12.98 -10.06
C GLY A 173 13.01 13.12 -9.22
N LEU A 174 11.83 12.94 -9.78
CA LEU A 174 10.54 13.17 -9.15
C LEU A 174 9.66 11.91 -9.16
N ARG A 175 8.86 11.74 -8.10
CA ARG A 175 7.80 10.73 -8.08
C ARG A 175 6.67 11.13 -9.03
N ASN A 176 6.12 10.16 -9.74
CA ASN A 176 4.96 10.28 -10.64
C ASN A 176 3.73 9.56 -10.06
N SER A 177 2.60 9.62 -10.76
CA SER A 177 1.32 9.00 -10.36
C SER A 177 1.43 7.47 -10.13
N GLY A 178 2.35 6.79 -10.81
CA GLY A 178 2.64 5.37 -10.54
C GLY A 178 2.99 5.10 -9.08
N HIS A 179 3.67 6.02 -8.38
CA HIS A 179 4.01 5.87 -6.97
C HIS A 179 2.78 6.01 -6.04
N THR A 180 1.77 6.76 -6.44
CA THR A 180 0.49 6.83 -5.74
C THR A 180 -0.28 5.53 -5.95
N ILE A 181 -0.39 5.09 -7.21
CA ILE A 181 -1.13 3.88 -7.59
C ILE A 181 -0.51 2.62 -6.98
N ALA A 182 0.81 2.50 -6.95
CA ALA A 182 1.51 1.37 -6.35
C ALA A 182 1.08 1.11 -4.89
N LYS A 183 0.76 2.16 -4.14
CA LYS A 183 0.26 2.06 -2.76
C LYS A 183 -1.22 1.70 -2.64
N LEU A 184 -1.93 1.69 -3.76
CA LEU A 184 -3.36 1.39 -3.82
C LEU A 184 -3.63 0.00 -4.42
N LEU A 185 -2.59 -0.74 -4.81
CA LEU A 185 -2.73 -2.06 -5.43
C LEU A 185 -3.42 -3.05 -4.51
N MET A 186 -4.27 -3.87 -5.11
CA MET A 186 -4.96 -4.99 -4.50
C MET A 186 -4.95 -6.16 -5.48
N PRO A 187 -3.87 -6.95 -5.50
CA PRO A 187 -3.75 -8.07 -6.43
C PRO A 187 -4.61 -9.27 -6.04
N CYS A 188 -5.20 -9.26 -4.84
CA CYS A 188 -6.08 -10.30 -4.31
C CYS A 188 -7.54 -9.95 -4.57
N HIS A 189 -8.23 -10.77 -5.36
CA HIS A 189 -9.63 -10.54 -5.75
C HIS A 189 -10.59 -11.45 -4.98
N THR A 190 -10.68 -11.27 -3.66
CA THR A 190 -11.65 -11.97 -2.81
C THR A 190 -12.32 -11.04 -1.83
N VAL A 191 -13.51 -11.44 -1.33
CA VAL A 191 -14.26 -10.70 -0.31
C VAL A 191 -13.50 -10.59 1.02
N ALA A 192 -12.66 -11.57 1.36
CA ALA A 192 -11.93 -11.64 2.61
C ALA A 192 -10.51 -11.04 2.52
N ALA A 193 -10.25 -10.16 1.55
CA ALA A 193 -8.96 -9.49 1.43
C ALA A 193 -9.10 -7.99 1.73
N LEU A 194 -8.12 -7.45 2.46
CA LEU A 194 -8.04 -6.07 2.87
C LEU A 194 -6.63 -5.51 2.56
N ARG A 195 -6.56 -4.29 2.01
CA ARG A 195 -5.29 -3.59 1.83
C ARG A 195 -5.09 -2.51 2.87
N ILE A 196 -3.84 -2.22 3.23
CA ILE A 196 -3.53 -1.01 3.98
C ILE A 196 -3.24 0.12 2.99
N VAL A 197 -3.95 1.23 3.15
CA VAL A 197 -3.70 2.47 2.42
C VAL A 197 -3.13 3.49 3.38
N ASN A 198 -1.98 4.05 3.04
CA ASN A 198 -1.31 4.98 3.94
C ASN A 198 -0.94 6.30 3.26
N PHE A 199 -0.98 7.38 4.04
CA PHE A 199 -0.55 8.71 3.64
C PHE A 199 0.46 9.29 4.65
N THR A 200 1.20 10.31 4.23
CA THR A 200 2.11 11.07 5.10
C THR A 200 1.61 12.49 5.35
N HIS A 201 1.01 13.11 4.34
CA HIS A 201 0.48 14.47 4.41
C HIS A 201 -1.04 14.43 4.57
N PRO A 202 -1.62 15.20 5.52
CA PRO A 202 -3.06 15.21 5.78
C PRO A 202 -3.93 15.53 4.55
N ASP A 203 -3.42 16.35 3.63
CA ASP A 203 -4.12 16.77 2.41
C ASP A 203 -4.54 15.58 1.53
N TYR A 204 -3.75 14.47 1.56
CA TYR A 204 -4.11 13.25 0.85
C TYR A 204 -5.23 12.45 1.52
N ALA A 205 -5.50 12.68 2.81
CA ALA A 205 -6.51 11.91 3.53
C ALA A 205 -7.90 12.07 2.89
N ALA A 206 -8.34 13.30 2.61
CA ALA A 206 -9.65 13.57 2.00
C ALA A 206 -9.80 12.91 0.62
N LEU A 207 -8.77 13.00 -0.22
CA LEU A 207 -8.75 12.34 -1.53
C LEU A 207 -8.87 10.81 -1.39
N LEU A 208 -8.13 10.20 -0.47
CA LEU A 208 -8.13 8.75 -0.27
C LEU A 208 -9.44 8.27 0.36
N HIS A 209 -10.06 9.03 1.27
CA HIS A 209 -11.40 8.74 1.78
C HIS A 209 -12.44 8.65 0.64
N GLY A 210 -12.50 9.68 -0.21
CA GLY A 210 -13.40 9.68 -1.35
C GLY A 210 -13.10 8.57 -2.36
N PHE A 211 -11.81 8.31 -2.62
CA PHE A 211 -11.37 7.25 -3.52
C PHE A 211 -11.81 5.86 -3.03
N LEU A 212 -11.54 5.52 -1.76
CA LEU A 212 -11.90 4.21 -1.19
C LEU A 212 -13.41 3.97 -1.21
N GLY A 213 -14.21 5.02 -0.93
CA GLY A 213 -15.66 4.96 -1.06
C GLY A 213 -16.11 4.69 -2.49
N GLN A 214 -15.55 5.43 -3.46
CA GLN A 214 -15.96 5.33 -4.87
C GLN A 214 -15.64 3.97 -5.50
N ILE A 215 -14.52 3.33 -5.12
CA ILE A 215 -14.14 2.03 -5.68
C ILE A 215 -14.68 0.83 -4.90
N GLY A 216 -15.48 1.04 -3.86
CA GLY A 216 -16.00 -0.05 -3.03
C GLY A 216 -14.91 -0.83 -2.30
N ALA A 217 -13.87 -0.16 -1.78
CA ALA A 217 -12.70 -0.83 -1.25
C ALA A 217 -12.90 -1.49 0.11
N ASN A 218 -12.21 -2.63 0.32
CA ASN A 218 -11.91 -3.14 1.65
C ASN A 218 -10.50 -2.65 2.01
N ALA A 219 -10.40 -1.77 2.99
CA ALA A 219 -9.13 -1.10 3.31
C ALA A 219 -9.04 -0.64 4.76
N LEU A 220 -7.81 -0.54 5.26
CA LEU A 220 -7.47 0.24 6.44
C LEU A 220 -6.72 1.49 5.96
N LEU A 221 -7.30 2.67 6.16
CA LEU A 221 -6.67 3.95 5.85
C LEU A 221 -6.04 4.53 7.10
N MET A 222 -4.77 4.94 7.01
CA MET A 222 -4.03 5.47 8.15
C MET A 222 -2.89 6.38 7.75
N ARG A 223 -2.40 7.18 8.70
CA ARG A 223 -1.10 7.84 8.56
C ARG A 223 0.01 6.83 8.85
N GLY A 224 0.77 6.48 7.83
CA GLY A 224 1.86 5.49 7.94
C GLY A 224 3.17 6.08 8.46
N THR A 225 4.03 5.22 8.99
CA THR A 225 5.39 5.58 9.43
C THR A 225 6.27 5.86 8.22
N GLU A 226 6.67 7.10 8.03
CA GLU A 226 7.45 7.54 6.85
C GLU A 226 6.83 7.12 5.48
N GLY A 227 5.53 6.80 5.47
CA GLY A 227 4.80 6.36 4.29
C GLY A 227 4.83 4.84 4.05
N GLU A 228 5.26 4.07 5.05
CA GLU A 228 5.10 2.62 5.11
C GLU A 228 3.74 2.24 5.75
N PRO A 229 3.18 1.06 5.43
CA PRO A 229 1.84 0.64 5.87
C PRO A 229 1.80 0.16 7.33
N VAL A 230 2.56 0.80 8.19
CA VAL A 230 2.72 0.44 9.60
C VAL A 230 2.58 1.65 10.50
N ALA A 231 1.97 1.49 11.67
CA ALA A 231 1.81 2.54 12.67
C ALA A 231 3.16 3.03 13.20
N ASP A 232 3.27 4.34 13.47
CA ASP A 232 4.43 4.88 14.20
C ASP A 232 4.44 4.23 15.60
N PRO A 233 5.51 3.51 15.96
CA PRO A 233 5.55 2.79 17.22
C PRO A 233 5.46 3.70 18.46
N ARG A 234 5.56 5.01 18.28
CA ARG A 234 5.53 6.02 19.36
C ARG A 234 4.20 6.75 19.48
N ARG A 235 3.26 6.52 18.55
CA ARG A 235 2.01 7.28 18.44
C ARG A 235 0.85 6.35 18.08
N ASP A 236 -0.34 6.66 18.57
CA ASP A 236 -1.57 5.99 18.16
C ASP A 236 -2.20 6.75 16.97
N PRO A 237 -2.03 6.28 15.73
CA PRO A 237 -2.67 6.91 14.58
C PRO A 237 -4.17 6.61 14.56
N LYS A 238 -4.93 7.47 13.86
CA LYS A 238 -6.28 7.13 13.45
C LYS A 238 -6.22 5.94 12.47
N LEU A 239 -7.11 4.96 12.68
CA LEU A 239 -7.27 3.78 11.84
C LEU A 239 -8.70 3.77 11.30
N ASP A 240 -8.90 4.12 10.03
CA ASP A 240 -10.21 4.16 9.39
C ASP A 240 -10.41 2.88 8.57
N VAL A 241 -11.36 2.04 8.97
CA VAL A 241 -11.68 0.77 8.32
C VAL A 241 -12.80 0.97 7.30
N TYR A 242 -12.56 0.51 6.07
CA TYR A 242 -13.53 0.47 4.98
C TYR A 242 -13.90 -0.96 4.65
N VAL A 243 -15.20 -1.21 4.51
CA VAL A 243 -15.78 -2.48 4.07
C VAL A 243 -16.73 -2.19 2.91
N GLY A 244 -16.44 -2.72 1.72
CA GLY A 244 -17.23 -2.44 0.52
C GLY A 244 -17.31 -0.94 0.17
N GLY A 245 -16.30 -0.15 0.54
CA GLY A 245 -16.27 1.31 0.35
C GLY A 245 -16.95 2.12 1.46
N GLU A 246 -17.63 1.48 2.41
CA GLU A 246 -18.26 2.17 3.55
C GLU A 246 -17.31 2.28 4.73
N LEU A 247 -17.20 3.48 5.31
CA LEU A 247 -16.41 3.70 6.52
C LEU A 247 -17.14 3.07 7.73
N ARG A 248 -16.53 2.07 8.33
CA ARG A 248 -17.04 1.34 9.48
C ARG A 248 -16.51 1.95 10.78
N ALA A 249 -17.29 2.85 11.36
CA ALA A 249 -16.93 3.53 12.61
C ALA A 249 -16.76 2.56 13.79
N ASP A 250 -17.54 1.47 13.83
CA ASP A 250 -17.50 0.42 14.84
C ASP A 250 -16.21 -0.43 14.79
N LEU A 251 -15.55 -0.49 13.63
CA LEU A 251 -14.27 -1.18 13.43
C LEU A 251 -13.07 -0.25 13.47
N SER A 252 -13.31 1.06 13.29
CA SER A 252 -12.28 2.09 13.24
C SER A 252 -11.78 2.48 14.64
N ARG A 253 -10.62 3.13 14.71
CA ARG A 253 -10.07 3.69 15.97
C ARG A 253 -9.71 5.16 15.79
N ALA A 254 -10.06 5.96 16.78
CA ALA A 254 -9.64 7.36 16.85
C ALA A 254 -8.13 7.44 17.14
N ALA A 255 -7.49 8.50 16.66
CA ALA A 255 -6.12 8.84 17.05
C ALA A 255 -6.06 9.23 18.53
N GLN A 256 -4.90 9.02 19.15
CA GLN A 256 -4.53 9.70 20.40
C GLN A 256 -3.54 10.82 20.07
N ASP A 257 -3.74 11.96 20.69
CA ASP A 257 -2.86 13.11 20.48
C ASP A 257 -1.47 12.89 21.10
N GLY A 258 -0.45 13.38 20.40
CA GLY A 258 0.91 13.39 20.92
C GLY A 258 1.67 12.08 20.75
N VAL A 259 2.64 11.89 21.64
CA VAL A 259 3.49 10.71 21.72
C VAL A 259 3.07 9.90 22.94
N LEU A 260 3.17 8.58 22.88
CA LEU A 260 2.87 7.71 24.01
C LEU A 260 3.64 8.12 25.27
N THR A 261 3.01 8.10 26.42
CA THR A 261 3.64 8.40 27.70
C THR A 261 4.77 7.44 28.04
N ALA A 262 4.60 6.15 27.71
CA ALA A 262 5.64 5.14 27.79
C ALA A 262 6.07 4.75 26.39
N LEU A 263 7.28 5.15 25.98
CA LEU A 263 7.81 4.79 24.68
C LEU A 263 8.20 3.31 24.65
N PRO A 264 7.88 2.59 23.55
CA PRO A 264 8.31 1.22 23.40
C PRO A 264 9.83 1.13 23.23
N LEU A 265 10.38 -0.02 23.61
CA LEU A 265 11.75 -0.34 23.25
C LEU A 265 11.84 -0.51 21.73
N LEU A 266 12.73 0.26 21.10
CA LEU A 266 12.97 0.21 19.66
C LEU A 266 14.41 -0.21 19.37
N PRO A 267 14.72 -0.65 18.14
CA PRO A 267 16.10 -0.91 17.73
C PRO A 267 16.97 0.33 17.91
N ARG A 268 18.25 0.13 18.25
CA ARG A 268 19.22 1.24 18.42
C ARG A 268 19.58 1.91 17.10
N SER A 269 19.47 1.20 16.00
CA SER A 269 19.67 1.67 14.64
C SER A 269 18.47 1.29 13.78
N HIS A 270 18.28 2.01 12.69
CA HIS A 270 17.20 1.73 11.72
C HIS A 270 17.68 0.93 10.49
N ASP A 271 18.91 0.44 10.48
CA ASP A 271 19.40 -0.47 9.44
C ASP A 271 18.61 -1.80 9.43
N ALA A 272 18.70 -2.53 8.32
CA ALA A 272 17.89 -3.73 8.11
C ALA A 272 18.27 -4.83 9.12
N ALA A 273 19.55 -5.10 9.33
CA ALA A 273 20.02 -6.17 10.22
C ALA A 273 19.63 -5.92 11.69
N THR A 274 19.86 -4.71 12.20
CA THR A 274 19.46 -4.33 13.57
C THR A 274 17.94 -4.39 13.73
N THR A 275 17.18 -3.97 12.71
CA THR A 275 15.72 -4.04 12.72
C THR A 275 15.24 -5.50 12.70
N ALA A 276 15.87 -6.38 11.91
CA ALA A 276 15.55 -7.81 11.87
C ALA A 276 15.77 -8.50 13.20
N LEU A 277 16.92 -8.24 13.88
CA LEU A 277 17.21 -8.76 15.22
C LEU A 277 16.17 -8.32 16.27
N TYR A 278 15.74 -7.05 16.19
CA TYR A 278 14.67 -6.55 17.04
C TYR A 278 13.35 -7.27 16.77
N ILE A 279 12.99 -7.45 15.51
CA ILE A 279 11.77 -8.17 15.11
C ILE A 279 11.79 -9.61 15.64
N GLN A 280 12.91 -10.30 15.53
CA GLN A 280 13.08 -11.65 16.10
C GLN A 280 12.84 -11.68 17.61
N SER A 281 13.39 -10.69 18.35
CA SER A 281 13.16 -10.59 19.80
C SER A 281 11.69 -10.34 20.16
N VAL A 282 10.93 -9.61 19.32
CA VAL A 282 9.50 -9.39 19.55
C VAL A 282 8.69 -10.64 19.21
N VAL A 283 8.96 -11.25 18.07
CA VAL A 283 8.21 -12.46 17.62
C VAL A 283 8.46 -13.67 18.53
N SER A 284 9.66 -13.79 19.11
CA SER A 284 9.97 -14.82 20.11
C SER A 284 9.37 -14.57 21.51
N GLY A 285 8.79 -13.39 21.75
CA GLY A 285 8.24 -12.98 23.05
C GLY A 285 9.28 -12.45 24.04
N GLU A 286 10.55 -12.33 23.65
CA GLU A 286 11.60 -11.73 24.50
C GLU A 286 11.34 -10.22 24.78
N LYS A 287 10.76 -9.52 23.80
CA LYS A 287 10.36 -8.13 23.92
C LYS A 287 8.89 -7.93 23.57
N PRO A 288 8.21 -7.00 24.23
CA PRO A 288 6.83 -6.68 23.87
C PRO A 288 6.76 -5.98 22.50
N ALA A 289 5.73 -6.30 21.74
CA ALA A 289 5.43 -5.54 20.53
C ALA A 289 5.04 -4.09 20.88
N PRO A 290 5.39 -3.09 20.04
CA PRO A 290 4.95 -1.72 20.25
C PRO A 290 3.41 -1.63 20.28
N PRO A 291 2.80 -1.00 21.30
CA PRO A 291 1.35 -0.95 21.45
C PRO A 291 0.57 -0.44 20.22
N PRO A 292 1.05 0.56 19.46
CA PRO A 292 0.37 0.98 18.24
C PRO A 292 0.29 -0.10 17.16
N LEU A 293 1.32 -0.96 17.05
CA LEU A 293 1.30 -2.09 16.13
C LEU A 293 0.31 -3.17 16.58
N THR A 294 0.29 -3.50 17.88
CA THR A 294 -0.70 -4.45 18.44
C THR A 294 -2.13 -3.97 18.14
N ARG A 295 -2.40 -2.67 18.35
CA ARG A 295 -3.72 -2.08 18.04
C ARG A 295 -4.04 -2.09 16.55
N GLN A 296 -3.04 -1.93 15.69
CA GLN A 296 -3.21 -2.05 14.23
C GLN A 296 -3.57 -3.49 13.85
N VAL A 297 -2.90 -4.49 14.44
CA VAL A 297 -3.22 -5.93 14.24
C VAL A 297 -4.64 -6.22 14.70
N GLU A 298 -5.03 -5.84 15.93
CA GLU A 298 -6.39 -6.01 16.46
C GLU A 298 -7.46 -5.41 15.54
N CYS A 299 -7.20 -4.21 15.01
CA CYS A 299 -8.10 -3.53 14.09
C CYS A 299 -8.26 -4.32 12.78
N LEU A 300 -7.18 -4.83 12.20
CA LEU A 300 -7.18 -5.63 10.99
C LEU A 300 -7.87 -6.98 11.17
N VAL A 301 -7.61 -7.68 12.29
CA VAL A 301 -8.28 -8.94 12.63
C VAL A 301 -9.81 -8.74 12.71
N ARG A 302 -10.27 -7.70 13.40
CA ARG A 302 -11.69 -7.38 13.50
C ARG A 302 -12.30 -7.02 12.14
N ALA A 303 -11.58 -6.26 11.32
CA ALA A 303 -12.02 -5.89 9.98
C ALA A 303 -12.18 -7.12 9.07
N LEU A 304 -11.22 -8.04 9.09
CA LEU A 304 -11.28 -9.29 8.33
C LEU A 304 -12.40 -10.22 8.82
N ALA A 305 -12.61 -10.30 10.14
CA ALA A 305 -13.73 -11.06 10.71
C ALA A 305 -15.09 -10.52 10.24
N ALA A 306 -15.24 -9.21 10.14
CA ALA A 306 -16.44 -8.58 9.61
C ALA A 306 -16.64 -8.85 8.10
N LEU A 307 -15.56 -8.93 7.32
CA LEU A 307 -15.62 -9.29 5.89
C LEU A 307 -15.99 -10.76 5.67
N ALA A 308 -15.64 -11.66 6.59
CA ALA A 308 -15.97 -13.09 6.51
C ALA A 308 -17.43 -13.41 6.87
N GLN A 309 -18.13 -12.49 7.55
CA GLN A 309 -19.54 -12.67 7.87
C GLN A 309 -20.39 -12.41 6.63
N PRO A 310 -21.31 -13.33 6.23
CA PRO A 310 -22.26 -13.02 5.18
C PRO A 310 -23.08 -11.80 5.60
N ALA A 311 -23.29 -10.84 4.66
CA ALA A 311 -24.15 -9.69 4.92
C ALA A 311 -25.49 -10.20 5.47
N SER A 312 -25.75 -9.92 6.75
CA SER A 312 -27.05 -10.21 7.33
C SER A 312 -28.09 -9.43 6.53
N ASN A 313 -28.96 -10.16 5.83
CA ASN A 313 -30.11 -9.62 5.11
C ASN A 313 -31.06 -8.94 6.10
N GLU A 314 -30.75 -7.75 6.58
CA GLU A 314 -31.76 -6.85 7.11
C GLU A 314 -32.48 -6.13 5.97
N ARG A 315 -33.18 -6.92 5.14
CA ARG A 315 -34.33 -6.49 4.36
C ARG A 315 -35.50 -7.35 4.78
N SER A 316 -36.10 -7.03 5.89
CA SER A 316 -37.41 -7.52 6.28
C SER A 316 -38.13 -6.43 7.03
N ALA A 317 -39.08 -5.83 6.37
CA ALA A 317 -40.33 -5.18 6.73
C ALA A 317 -40.41 -3.75 6.24
#